data_068885c018ba94512eeba7f14168934b
#
_entry.id   068885c018ba94512eeba7f14168934b
#
_cell.length_a   1.000
_cell.length_b   1.000
_cell.length_c   1.000
_cell.angle_alpha   90.00
_cell.angle_beta   90.00
_cell.angle_gamma   90.00
#
_symmetry.space_group_name_H-M   'P 1'
#
loop_
_entity.id
_entity.type
_entity.pdbx_description
1 polymer ?
#
loop_
_entity_poly.entity_id
_entity_poly.type
_entity_poly.pdbx_seq_one_letter_code
_entity_poly.pdbx_strand_id
1 'polypeptide(L)' 'MNTVDKIVNEISQKLANSIVEATNYKVLYEESQEKLAEAQAQLEQAQARLNEVSQTLEADEALKELFDEVAQKLEKE' A
#
# COMPACT_ATOMS: atom_id res chain seq x y z
N MET A 1 -28.90 40.39 14.05
CA MET A 1 -27.54 40.31 13.51
C MET A 1 -27.39 41.26 12.34
N ASN A 2 -26.39 42.13 12.36
CA ASN A 2 -26.16 43.09 11.28
C ASN A 2 -25.40 42.44 10.13
N THR A 3 -25.25 43.17 9.02
CA THR A 3 -24.61 42.67 7.80
C THR A 3 -23.15 42.27 8.06
N VAL A 4 -22.42 43.04 8.86
CA VAL A 4 -21.01 42.74 9.19
C VAL A 4 -20.90 41.40 9.92
N ASP A 5 -21.75 41.16 10.90
CA ASP A 5 -21.76 39.89 11.64
C ASP A 5 -22.06 38.72 10.75
N LYS A 6 -22.97 38.86 9.79
CA LYS A 6 -23.28 37.81 8.81
C LYS A 6 -22.06 37.49 7.93
N ILE A 7 -21.37 38.53 7.48
CA ILE A 7 -20.16 38.36 6.65
C ILE A 7 -19.07 37.64 7.45
N VAL A 8 -18.83 38.06 8.68
CA VAL A 8 -17.83 37.45 9.55
C VAL A 8 -18.16 35.97 9.80
N ASN A 9 -19.41 35.64 10.07
CA ASN A 9 -19.84 34.28 10.30
C ASN A 9 -19.62 33.39 9.06
N GLU A 10 -19.95 33.90 7.88
CA GLU A 10 -19.74 33.15 6.64
C GLU A 10 -18.27 32.89 6.36
N ILE A 11 -17.43 33.91 6.53
CA ILE A 11 -15.98 33.75 6.34
C ILE A 11 -15.43 32.77 7.35
N SER A 12 -15.84 32.83 8.61
CA SER A 12 -15.39 31.91 9.66
C SER A 12 -15.76 30.45 9.34
N GLN A 13 -16.98 30.22 8.83
CA GLN A 13 -17.43 28.91 8.46
C GLN A 13 -16.62 28.35 7.28
N LYS A 14 -16.39 29.18 6.26
CA LYS A 14 -15.62 28.77 5.07
C LYS A 14 -14.17 28.48 5.44
N LEU A 15 -13.59 29.29 6.32
CA LEU A 15 -12.24 29.07 6.80
C LEU A 15 -12.14 27.76 7.58
N ALA A 16 -13.07 27.53 8.50
CA ALA A 16 -13.12 26.29 9.30
C ALA A 16 -13.23 25.05 8.40
N ASN A 17 -14.12 25.11 7.40
CA ASN A 17 -14.29 24.01 6.44
C ASN A 17 -13.02 23.76 5.63
N SER A 18 -12.35 24.83 5.19
CA SER A 18 -11.08 24.71 4.44
C SER A 18 -9.99 24.07 5.29
N ILE A 19 -9.91 24.40 6.57
CA ILE A 19 -8.94 23.82 7.48
C ILE A 19 -9.23 22.33 7.70
N VAL A 20 -10.49 21.96 7.87
CA VAL A 20 -10.90 20.56 8.01
C VAL A 20 -10.53 19.76 6.76
N GLU A 21 -10.83 20.28 5.58
CA GLU A 21 -10.50 19.64 4.31
C GLU A 21 -8.99 19.44 4.15
N ALA A 22 -8.21 20.50 4.41
CA ALA A 22 -6.76 20.43 4.30
C ALA A 22 -6.17 19.41 5.28
N THR A 23 -6.70 19.36 6.50
CA THR A 23 -6.26 18.40 7.51
C THR A 23 -6.60 16.97 7.09
N ASN A 24 -7.81 16.76 6.53
CA ASN A 24 -8.22 15.45 6.03
C ASN A 24 -7.30 14.96 4.92
N TYR A 25 -6.96 15.80 3.94
CA TYR A 25 -6.04 15.45 2.87
C TYR A 25 -4.64 15.13 3.40
N LYS A 26 -4.18 15.88 4.39
CA LYS A 26 -2.87 15.63 5.01
C LYS A 26 -2.83 14.25 5.68
N VAL A 27 -3.86 13.93 6.47
CA VAL A 27 -3.96 12.62 7.15
C VAL A 27 -4.03 11.48 6.14
N LEU A 28 -4.85 11.63 5.10
CA LEU A 28 -4.98 10.63 4.05
C LEU A 28 -3.66 10.41 3.32
N TYR A 29 -2.92 11.48 3.06
CA TYR A 29 -1.60 11.38 2.44
C TYR A 29 -0.62 10.63 3.34
N GLU A 30 -0.56 10.97 4.62
CA GLU A 30 0.31 10.30 5.59
C GLU A 30 -0.01 8.81 5.68
N GLU A 31 -1.30 8.44 5.76
CA GLU A 31 -1.74 7.05 5.77
C GLU A 31 -1.35 6.32 4.49
N SER A 32 -1.47 7.00 3.34
CA SER A 32 -1.07 6.42 2.04
C SER A 32 0.43 6.13 2.01
N GLN A 33 1.24 7.02 2.57
CA GLN A 33 2.69 6.82 2.65
C GLN A 33 3.05 5.64 3.55
N GLU A 34 2.36 5.50 4.68
CA GLU A 34 2.55 4.35 5.58
C GLU A 34 2.19 3.03 4.89
N LYS A 35 1.06 3.00 4.19
CA LYS A 35 0.62 1.81 3.46
C LYS A 35 1.60 1.45 2.35
N LEU A 36 2.12 2.45 1.65
CA LEU A 36 3.10 2.23 0.61
C LEU A 36 4.40 1.63 1.19
N ALA A 37 4.87 2.16 2.31
CA ALA A 37 6.06 1.64 2.98
C ALA A 37 5.86 0.19 3.43
N GLU A 38 4.70 -0.14 3.99
CA GLU A 38 4.36 -1.51 4.38
C GLU A 38 4.33 -2.45 3.16
N ALA A 39 3.72 -2.00 2.06
CA ALA A 39 3.65 -2.79 0.83
C ALA A 39 5.05 -3.04 0.24
N GLN A 40 5.91 -2.03 0.26
CA GLN A 40 7.29 -2.16 -0.19
C GLN A 40 8.08 -3.14 0.68
N ALA A 41 7.90 -3.09 2.00
CA ALA A 41 8.55 -4.03 2.92
C ALA A 41 8.09 -5.47 2.66
N GLN A 42 6.79 -5.67 2.46
CA GLN A 42 6.24 -6.99 2.12
C GLN A 42 6.77 -7.51 0.79
N LEU A 43 6.90 -6.62 -0.20
CA LEU A 43 7.45 -6.98 -1.51
C LEU A 43 8.91 -7.42 -1.39
N GLU A 44 9.72 -6.70 -0.63
CA GLU A 44 11.11 -7.05 -0.39
C GLU A 44 11.25 -8.41 0.30
N GLN A 45 10.41 -8.69 1.28
CA GLN A 45 10.38 -9.98 1.96
C GLN A 45 9.99 -11.11 1.00
N ALA A 46 8.98 -10.87 0.17
CA ALA A 46 8.54 -11.85 -0.82
C ALA A 46 9.65 -12.13 -1.86
N GLN A 47 10.34 -11.10 -2.31
CA GLN A 47 11.45 -11.24 -3.26
C GLN A 47 12.61 -12.01 -2.64
N ALA A 48 12.95 -11.74 -1.38
CA ALA A 48 13.99 -12.46 -0.67
C ALA A 48 13.64 -13.94 -0.53
N ARG A 49 12.38 -14.23 -0.21
CA ARG A 49 11.90 -15.62 -0.10
C ARG A 49 11.94 -16.32 -1.44
N LEU A 50 11.54 -15.65 -2.51
CA LEU A 50 11.58 -16.19 -3.86
C LEU A 50 13.01 -16.54 -4.27
N ASN A 51 13.97 -15.65 -3.99
CA ASN A 51 15.37 -15.89 -4.27
C ASN A 51 15.90 -17.10 -3.50
N GLU A 52 15.53 -17.23 -2.23
CA GLU A 52 15.89 -18.33 -1.38
C GLU A 52 15.37 -19.67 -1.96
N VAL A 53 14.11 -19.70 -2.37
CA VAL A 53 13.49 -20.87 -2.99
C VAL A 53 14.20 -21.20 -4.30
N SER A 54 14.46 -20.20 -5.15
CA SER A 54 15.13 -20.41 -6.44
C SER A 54 16.53 -20.98 -6.27
N GLN A 55 17.29 -20.46 -5.31
CA GLN A 55 18.65 -20.94 -5.03
C GLN A 55 18.63 -22.38 -4.49
N THR A 56 17.66 -22.68 -3.64
CA THR A 56 17.51 -24.03 -3.09
C THR A 56 17.18 -25.04 -4.20
N LEU A 57 16.28 -24.67 -5.11
CA LEU A 57 15.91 -25.53 -6.25
C LEU A 57 17.08 -25.73 -7.21
N GLU A 58 17.86 -24.71 -7.47
CA GLU A 58 19.01 -24.80 -8.36
C GLU A 58 20.13 -25.66 -7.76
N ALA A 59 20.25 -25.68 -6.45
CA ALA A 59 21.26 -26.45 -5.74
C ALA A 59 20.98 -27.97 -5.79
N ASP A 60 19.72 -28.38 -6.04
CA ASP A 60 19.32 -29.79 -6.10
C ASP A 60 18.48 -30.04 -7.35
N GLU A 61 19.07 -30.67 -8.36
CA GLU A 61 18.40 -30.96 -9.64
C GLU A 61 17.17 -31.84 -9.48
N ALA A 62 17.25 -32.83 -8.60
CA ALA A 62 16.12 -33.74 -8.38
C ALA A 62 14.92 -32.97 -7.79
N LEU A 63 15.18 -32.05 -6.87
CA LEU A 63 14.15 -31.23 -6.28
C LEU A 63 13.53 -30.28 -7.32
N LYS A 64 14.35 -29.70 -8.17
CA LYS A 64 13.90 -28.84 -9.26
C LYS A 64 13.00 -29.57 -10.24
N GLU A 65 13.38 -30.77 -10.66
CA GLU A 65 12.58 -31.60 -11.54
C GLU A 65 11.23 -31.94 -10.93
N LEU A 66 11.23 -32.31 -9.66
CA LEU A 66 10.00 -32.62 -8.93
C LEU A 66 9.09 -31.38 -8.84
N PHE A 67 9.67 -30.22 -8.56
CA PHE A 67 8.94 -28.96 -8.50
C PHE A 67 8.28 -28.64 -9.84
N ASP A 68 9.01 -28.77 -10.94
CA ASP A 68 8.51 -28.49 -12.29
C ASP A 68 7.39 -29.46 -12.67
N GLU A 69 7.50 -30.74 -12.32
CA GLU A 69 6.42 -31.71 -12.53
C GLU A 69 5.14 -31.36 -11.82
N VAL A 70 5.25 -30.98 -10.54
CA VAL A 70 4.09 -30.61 -9.72
C VAL A 70 3.47 -29.34 -10.27
N ALA A 71 4.27 -28.34 -10.65
CA ALA A 71 3.79 -27.09 -11.21
C ALA A 71 3.01 -27.32 -12.51
N GLN A 72 3.51 -28.20 -13.39
CA GLN A 72 2.84 -28.56 -14.65
C GLN A 72 1.50 -29.26 -14.38
N LYS A 73 1.43 -30.13 -13.41
CA LYS A 73 0.18 -30.80 -13.03
C LYS A 73 -0.86 -29.82 -12.52
N LEU A 74 -0.44 -28.83 -11.74
CA LEU A 74 -1.34 -27.80 -11.23
C LEU A 74 -1.87 -26.90 -12.34
N GLU A 75 -1.06 -26.57 -13.33
CA GLU A 75 -1.47 -25.76 -14.47
C GLU A 75 -2.53 -26.45 -15.35
N LYS A 76 -2.50 -27.78 -15.42
CA LYS A 76 -3.43 -28.58 -16.24
C LYS A 76 -4.79 -28.78 -15.58
N GLU A 77 -4.90 -28.52 -14.30
CA GLU A 77 -6.17 -28.56 -13.57
C GLU A 77 -6.91 -27.22 -13.65
#